data_ad54f0c48bf1a57a2186c787b4c6518a
#
_entry.id   ad54f0c48bf1a57a2186c787b4c6518a
#
_cell.length_a   1.000
_cell.length_b   1.000
_cell.length_c   1.000
_cell.angle_alpha   90.00
_cell.angle_beta   90.00
_cell.angle_gamma   90.00
#
_symmetry.space_group_name_H-M   'P 1'
#
loop_
_entity.id
_entity.type
_entity.pdbx_description
1 polymer ?
#
loop_
_entity_poly.entity_id
_entity_poly.type
_entity_poly.pdbx_seq_one_letter_code
_entity_poly.pdbx_strand_id
1 'polypeptide(L)'
;RYFLKMEEIIDVANFAYEQQYGSVVLQSGEREDDEFVKFVEKVLREIKKIGNGALGITLSVGEQTEDVYKKWFDAGAHRYLLRVETSNRELYRKLHPADHSFDRRVECLNILRKLGYQVGTGVMIGLPGQTIEDLANDILFFKETGVHMIGMGPFIPHHQTPLADSIPEFDKVKDYQLELGLKMIAVTRLVLKNVNIASTTALQALSETGRELGLKAGANIIMPNITETKYRKGYQIYDNKP
;
A
#
# COMPACT_ATOMS: atom_id res chain seq x y z
N ARG A 1 -1.99 -13.60 -14.48
CA ARG A 1 -2.33 -13.54 -13.04
C ARG A 1 -1.83 -14.82 -12.41
N TYR A 2 -1.25 -14.76 -11.22
CA TYR A 2 -0.84 -15.92 -10.44
C TYR A 2 -1.58 -15.92 -9.10
N PHE A 3 -1.67 -17.10 -8.50
CA PHE A 3 -2.23 -17.31 -7.18
C PHE A 3 -1.22 -18.13 -6.37
N LEU A 4 -0.81 -17.62 -5.22
CA LEU A 4 0.04 -18.38 -4.31
C LEU A 4 -0.79 -19.44 -3.60
N LYS A 5 -0.26 -20.65 -3.50
CA LYS A 5 -0.85 -21.68 -2.66
C LYS A 5 -0.60 -21.34 -1.19
N MET A 6 -1.43 -21.91 -0.32
CA MET A 6 -1.31 -21.68 1.12
C MET A 6 0.07 -22.09 1.64
N GLU A 7 0.59 -23.22 1.21
CA GLU A 7 1.91 -23.74 1.61
C GLU A 7 3.01 -22.72 1.26
N GLU A 8 3.00 -22.17 0.04
CA GLU A 8 3.97 -21.18 -0.40
C GLU A 8 3.92 -19.89 0.44
N ILE A 9 2.72 -19.46 0.85
CA ILE A 9 2.55 -18.29 1.73
C ILE A 9 3.10 -18.58 3.12
N ILE A 10 2.86 -19.77 3.66
CA ILE A 10 3.32 -20.17 4.98
C ILE A 10 4.85 -20.33 4.99
N ASP A 11 5.46 -20.89 3.95
CA ASP A 11 6.91 -21.01 3.82
C ASP A 11 7.58 -19.63 3.81
N VAL A 12 7.03 -18.68 3.06
CA VAL A 12 7.52 -17.29 3.04
C VAL A 12 7.33 -16.60 4.40
N ALA A 13 6.23 -16.88 5.10
CA ALA A 13 5.99 -16.33 6.44
C ALA A 13 6.95 -16.91 7.48
N ASN A 14 7.27 -18.21 7.42
CA ASN A 14 8.30 -18.84 8.25
C ASN A 14 9.68 -18.22 7.98
N PHE A 15 10.05 -18.08 6.71
CA PHE A 15 11.29 -17.39 6.34
C PHE A 15 11.35 -15.98 6.92
N ALA A 16 10.26 -15.19 6.82
CA ALA A 16 10.21 -13.85 7.39
C ALA A 16 10.41 -13.86 8.91
N TYR A 17 9.81 -14.81 9.61
CA TYR A 17 9.98 -14.97 11.05
C TYR A 17 11.43 -15.35 11.42
N GLU A 18 12.04 -16.31 10.74
CA GLU A 18 13.42 -16.73 10.94
C GLU A 18 14.42 -15.61 10.68
N GLN A 19 14.14 -14.76 9.68
CA GLN A 19 14.93 -13.56 9.39
C GLN A 19 14.61 -12.37 10.30
N GLN A 20 13.81 -12.57 11.35
CA GLN A 20 13.45 -11.56 12.35
C GLN A 20 12.71 -10.34 11.77
N TYR A 21 11.95 -10.51 10.67
CA TYR A 21 11.01 -9.48 10.24
C TYR A 21 9.87 -9.37 11.26
N GLY A 22 9.56 -8.14 11.67
CA GLY A 22 8.49 -7.89 12.65
C GLY A 22 7.09 -8.14 12.11
N SER A 23 6.90 -8.15 10.79
CA SER A 23 5.60 -8.37 10.16
C SER A 23 5.72 -8.70 8.67
N VAL A 24 4.66 -9.30 8.14
CA VAL A 24 4.47 -9.53 6.71
C VAL A 24 3.24 -8.77 6.20
N VAL A 25 3.27 -8.40 4.91
CA VAL A 25 2.12 -7.84 4.20
C VAL A 25 1.61 -8.87 3.21
N LEU A 26 0.36 -9.26 3.34
CA LEU A 26 -0.35 -10.07 2.36
C LEU A 26 -1.11 -9.14 1.42
N GLN A 27 -0.77 -9.18 0.14
CA GLN A 27 -1.33 -8.29 -0.87
C GLN A 27 -1.95 -9.07 -2.02
N SER A 28 -3.11 -8.62 -2.48
CA SER A 28 -3.77 -9.13 -3.68
C SER A 28 -4.50 -8.01 -4.43
N GLY A 29 -5.05 -8.33 -5.61
CA GLY A 29 -6.14 -7.54 -6.17
C GLY A 29 -7.41 -7.63 -5.32
N GLU A 30 -8.34 -6.70 -5.52
CA GLU A 30 -9.60 -6.68 -4.79
C GLU A 30 -10.49 -7.85 -5.21
N ARG A 31 -10.94 -8.64 -4.22
CA ARG A 31 -11.84 -9.78 -4.38
C ARG A 31 -12.74 -9.88 -3.16
N GLU A 32 -14.05 -10.08 -3.40
CA GLU A 32 -15.08 -10.14 -2.35
C GLU A 32 -15.76 -11.50 -2.27
N ASP A 33 -15.34 -12.46 -3.13
CA ASP A 33 -15.98 -13.77 -3.16
C ASP A 33 -15.66 -14.63 -1.92
N ASP A 34 -16.62 -15.44 -1.54
CA ASP A 34 -16.55 -16.28 -0.34
C ASP A 34 -15.35 -17.23 -0.29
N GLU A 35 -14.88 -17.70 -1.44
CA GLU A 35 -13.73 -18.61 -1.52
C GLU A 35 -12.46 -17.87 -1.11
N PHE A 36 -12.27 -16.65 -1.63
CA PHE A 36 -11.16 -15.78 -1.28
C PHE A 36 -11.19 -15.39 0.20
N VAL A 37 -12.36 -15.00 0.70
CA VAL A 37 -12.53 -14.61 2.12
C VAL A 37 -12.15 -15.76 3.05
N LYS A 38 -12.61 -16.99 2.77
CA LYS A 38 -12.27 -18.20 3.54
C LYS A 38 -10.81 -18.58 3.41
N PHE A 39 -10.22 -18.39 2.22
CA PHE A 39 -8.80 -18.65 1.99
C PHE A 39 -7.93 -17.73 2.83
N VAL A 40 -8.18 -16.42 2.79
CA VAL A 40 -7.43 -15.43 3.60
C VAL A 40 -7.56 -15.75 5.09
N GLU A 41 -8.76 -16.04 5.59
CA GLU A 41 -8.95 -16.43 7.00
C GLU A 41 -8.10 -17.63 7.40
N LYS A 42 -8.06 -18.67 6.57
CA LYS A 42 -7.24 -19.87 6.84
C LYS A 42 -5.75 -19.53 6.87
N VAL A 43 -5.28 -18.76 5.89
CA VAL A 43 -3.88 -18.30 5.82
C VAL A 43 -3.50 -17.51 7.08
N LEU A 44 -4.36 -16.60 7.54
CA LEU A 44 -4.13 -15.82 8.76
C LEU A 44 -3.96 -16.71 9.99
N ARG A 45 -4.86 -17.67 10.17
CA ARG A 45 -4.82 -18.62 11.29
C ARG A 45 -3.54 -19.47 11.28
N GLU A 46 -3.09 -19.90 10.10
CA GLU A 46 -1.85 -20.68 9.96
C GLU A 46 -0.62 -19.81 10.28
N ILE A 47 -0.54 -18.58 9.73
CA ILE A 47 0.58 -17.67 10.04
C ILE A 47 0.64 -17.36 11.55
N LYS A 48 -0.49 -17.24 12.23
CA LYS A 48 -0.52 -17.00 13.69
C LYS A 48 0.00 -18.15 14.54
N LYS A 49 0.19 -19.35 13.97
CA LYS A 49 0.88 -20.46 14.66
C LYS A 49 2.41 -20.28 14.66
N ILE A 50 2.96 -19.49 13.72
CA ILE A 50 4.39 -19.23 13.60
C ILE A 50 4.83 -18.38 14.80
N GLY A 51 5.87 -18.85 15.51
CA GLY A 51 6.46 -18.13 16.65
C GLY A 51 5.45 -17.73 17.74
N ASN A 52 4.42 -18.57 17.99
CA ASN A 52 3.34 -18.27 18.93
C ASN A 52 2.63 -16.94 18.69
N GLY A 53 2.47 -16.58 17.40
CA GLY A 53 1.78 -15.36 17.00
C GLY A 53 2.63 -14.09 17.00
N ALA A 54 3.94 -14.20 17.16
CA ALA A 54 4.85 -13.05 17.21
C ALA A 54 4.93 -12.30 15.88
N LEU A 55 4.75 -13.00 14.73
CA LEU A 55 4.77 -12.34 13.42
C LEU A 55 3.52 -11.49 13.20
N GLY A 56 3.72 -10.18 13.02
CA GLY A 56 2.65 -9.24 12.68
C GLY A 56 2.12 -9.47 11.26
N ILE A 57 0.81 -9.29 11.04
CA ILE A 57 0.19 -9.45 9.72
C ILE A 57 -0.51 -8.16 9.33
N THR A 58 -0.19 -7.67 8.14
CA THR A 58 -0.90 -6.58 7.47
C THR A 58 -1.62 -7.13 6.25
N LEU A 59 -2.90 -6.85 6.10
CA LEU A 59 -3.64 -7.13 4.87
C LEU A 59 -3.66 -5.89 3.96
N SER A 60 -3.56 -6.12 2.66
CA SER A 60 -3.75 -5.13 1.60
C SER A 60 -4.47 -5.81 0.43
N VAL A 61 -5.75 -6.11 0.62
CA VAL A 61 -6.54 -6.98 -0.27
C VAL A 61 -7.86 -6.33 -0.72
N GLY A 62 -7.93 -5.00 -0.67
CA GLY A 62 -9.05 -4.23 -1.19
C GLY A 62 -10.18 -3.95 -0.18
N GLU A 63 -11.31 -3.49 -0.70
CA GLU A 63 -12.50 -3.19 0.08
C GLU A 63 -13.24 -4.47 0.47
N GLN A 64 -13.86 -4.45 1.66
CA GLN A 64 -14.63 -5.57 2.19
C GLN A 64 -15.82 -5.06 3.01
N THR A 65 -16.69 -5.98 3.41
CA THR A 65 -17.75 -5.70 4.38
C THR A 65 -17.21 -5.65 5.81
N GLU A 66 -17.94 -5.01 6.73
CA GLU A 66 -17.59 -4.97 8.16
C GLU A 66 -17.43 -6.37 8.75
N ASP A 67 -18.29 -7.31 8.37
CA ASP A 67 -18.24 -8.70 8.84
C ASP A 67 -16.97 -9.43 8.38
N VAL A 68 -16.52 -9.19 7.14
CA VAL A 68 -15.29 -9.79 6.62
C VAL A 68 -14.07 -9.19 7.32
N TYR A 69 -14.02 -7.87 7.48
CA TYR A 69 -12.96 -7.23 8.24
C TYR A 69 -12.90 -7.74 9.68
N LYS A 70 -14.05 -7.87 10.35
CA LYS A 70 -14.11 -8.43 11.70
C LYS A 70 -13.58 -9.87 11.74
N LYS A 71 -13.99 -10.71 10.79
CA LYS A 71 -13.55 -12.10 10.68
C LYS A 71 -12.03 -12.21 10.54
N TRP A 72 -11.42 -11.38 9.71
CA TRP A 72 -9.97 -11.37 9.52
C TRP A 72 -9.21 -10.77 10.71
N PHE A 73 -9.81 -9.79 11.40
CA PHE A 73 -9.27 -9.27 12.65
C PHE A 73 -9.20 -10.36 13.71
N ASP A 74 -10.30 -11.08 13.91
CA ASP A 74 -10.39 -12.20 14.87
C ASP A 74 -9.46 -13.38 14.48
N ALA A 75 -9.12 -13.51 13.19
CA ALA A 75 -8.14 -14.46 12.69
C ALA A 75 -6.68 -14.01 12.86
N GLY A 76 -6.43 -12.77 13.31
CA GLY A 76 -5.10 -12.28 13.68
C GLY A 76 -4.50 -11.19 12.79
N ALA A 77 -5.22 -10.66 11.79
CA ALA A 77 -4.79 -9.51 11.01
C ALA A 77 -5.16 -8.22 11.76
N HIS A 78 -4.20 -7.63 12.46
CA HIS A 78 -4.43 -6.40 13.23
C HIS A 78 -4.00 -5.12 12.50
N ARG A 79 -3.51 -5.23 11.27
CA ARG A 79 -3.13 -4.11 10.40
C ARG A 79 -3.78 -4.25 9.05
N TYR A 80 -4.22 -3.15 8.48
CA TYR A 80 -4.81 -3.12 7.14
C TYR A 80 -4.33 -1.90 6.37
N LEU A 81 -3.85 -2.11 5.13
CA LEU A 81 -3.45 -1.04 4.22
C LEU A 81 -4.47 -0.95 3.10
N LEU A 82 -5.20 0.16 3.06
CA LEU A 82 -6.19 0.47 2.02
C LEU A 82 -5.92 1.86 1.46
N ARG A 83 -5.28 1.91 0.30
CA ARG A 83 -4.86 3.17 -0.31
C ARG A 83 -6.05 3.89 -0.96
N VAL A 84 -6.11 5.22 -0.76
CA VAL A 84 -7.09 6.09 -1.42
C VAL A 84 -6.56 6.65 -2.75
N GLU A 85 -5.27 6.58 -3.00
CA GLU A 85 -4.52 7.09 -4.14
C GLU A 85 -4.55 8.62 -4.30
N THR A 86 -5.62 9.28 -3.91
CA THR A 86 -5.76 10.74 -3.76
C THR A 86 -6.97 11.05 -2.88
N SER A 87 -6.93 12.13 -2.11
CA SER A 87 -8.09 12.62 -1.35
C SER A 87 -9.01 13.55 -2.18
N ASN A 88 -8.56 13.95 -3.38
CA ASN A 88 -9.38 14.71 -4.31
C ASN A 88 -10.41 13.79 -4.98
N ARG A 89 -11.69 13.98 -4.66
CA ARG A 89 -12.82 13.16 -5.14
C ARG A 89 -12.95 13.13 -6.67
N GLU A 90 -12.69 14.25 -7.34
CA GLU A 90 -12.78 14.32 -8.80
C GLU A 90 -11.62 13.57 -9.45
N LEU A 91 -10.42 13.72 -8.90
CA LEU A 91 -9.25 12.97 -9.38
C LEU A 91 -9.42 11.48 -9.11
N TYR A 92 -9.91 11.10 -7.92
CA TYR A 92 -10.23 9.71 -7.59
C TYR A 92 -11.16 9.07 -8.63
N ARG A 93 -12.25 9.76 -8.99
CA ARG A 93 -13.22 9.29 -10.00
C ARG A 93 -12.63 9.13 -11.40
N LYS A 94 -11.61 9.92 -11.74
CA LYS A 94 -10.89 9.81 -13.02
C LYS A 94 -9.92 8.64 -13.05
N LEU A 95 -9.38 8.25 -11.88
CA LEU A 95 -8.37 7.20 -11.74
C LEU A 95 -8.97 5.80 -11.63
N HIS A 96 -10.17 5.68 -11.08
CA HIS A 96 -10.78 4.41 -10.75
C HIS A 96 -11.92 4.05 -11.72
N PRO A 97 -12.23 2.75 -11.86
CA PRO A 97 -13.43 2.32 -12.58
C PRO A 97 -14.71 2.96 -12.01
N ALA A 98 -15.75 3.06 -12.83
CA ALA A 98 -17.00 3.77 -12.47
C ALA A 98 -17.77 3.14 -11.30
N ASP A 99 -17.52 1.88 -10.99
CA ASP A 99 -18.09 1.12 -9.87
C ASP A 99 -17.33 1.32 -8.55
N HIS A 100 -16.19 2.05 -8.57
CA HIS A 100 -15.43 2.40 -7.35
C HIS A 100 -15.85 3.77 -6.83
N SER A 101 -16.08 3.88 -5.53
CA SER A 101 -16.50 5.10 -4.86
C SER A 101 -15.48 5.57 -3.82
N PHE A 102 -15.10 6.85 -3.88
CA PHE A 102 -14.29 7.48 -2.84
C PHE A 102 -14.95 7.38 -1.45
N ASP A 103 -16.28 7.60 -1.39
CA ASP A 103 -17.02 7.53 -0.12
C ASP A 103 -16.98 6.11 0.46
N ARG A 104 -17.12 5.09 -0.38
CA ARG A 104 -16.98 3.70 0.04
C ARG A 104 -15.58 3.40 0.56
N ARG A 105 -14.54 3.90 -0.12
CA ARG A 105 -13.14 3.75 0.31
C ARG A 105 -12.92 4.36 1.70
N VAL A 106 -13.44 5.56 1.94
CA VAL A 106 -13.36 6.24 3.24
C VAL A 106 -14.18 5.51 4.30
N GLU A 107 -15.37 5.02 3.96
CA GLU A 107 -16.20 4.20 4.85
C GLU A 107 -15.43 2.95 5.32
N CYS A 108 -14.78 2.23 4.39
CA CYS A 108 -13.95 1.08 4.74
C CYS A 108 -12.82 1.44 5.71
N LEU A 109 -12.13 2.57 5.52
CA LEU A 109 -11.10 3.05 6.46
C LEU A 109 -11.69 3.31 7.86
N ASN A 110 -12.89 3.89 7.94
CA ASN A 110 -13.58 4.15 9.20
C ASN A 110 -14.03 2.83 9.88
N ILE A 111 -14.54 1.86 9.13
CA ILE A 111 -14.89 0.53 9.63
C ILE A 111 -13.66 -0.17 10.21
N LEU A 112 -12.55 -0.20 9.47
CA LEU A 112 -11.29 -0.77 9.93
C LEU A 112 -10.82 -0.14 11.24
N ARG A 113 -10.90 1.18 11.36
CA ARG A 113 -10.55 1.90 12.58
C ARG A 113 -11.48 1.54 13.75
N LYS A 114 -12.79 1.49 13.50
CA LYS A 114 -13.80 1.11 14.51
C LYS A 114 -13.56 -0.31 15.04
N LEU A 115 -13.14 -1.23 14.20
CA LEU A 115 -12.80 -2.61 14.55
C LEU A 115 -11.45 -2.74 15.30
N GLY A 116 -10.67 -1.67 15.42
CA GLY A 116 -9.40 -1.67 16.15
C GLY A 116 -8.16 -1.99 15.32
N TYR A 117 -8.26 -2.02 13.99
CA TYR A 117 -7.08 -2.17 13.14
C TYR A 117 -6.12 -0.98 13.27
N GLN A 118 -4.85 -1.26 13.18
CA GLN A 118 -3.86 -0.25 12.82
C GLN A 118 -4.02 0.04 11.32
N VAL A 119 -4.71 1.15 11.01
CA VAL A 119 -5.09 1.50 9.64
C VAL A 119 -3.94 2.17 8.92
N GLY A 120 -3.65 1.71 7.72
CA GLY A 120 -2.76 2.33 6.75
C GLY A 120 -3.54 2.80 5.53
N THR A 121 -3.12 3.91 4.95
CA THR A 121 -3.58 4.39 3.65
C THR A 121 -2.42 4.92 2.83
N GLY A 122 -2.68 5.56 1.72
CA GLY A 122 -1.64 6.17 0.90
C GLY A 122 -2.16 6.79 -0.38
N VAL A 123 -1.28 7.55 -1.00
CA VAL A 123 -1.59 8.27 -2.24
C VAL A 123 -0.49 8.07 -3.27
N MET A 124 -0.81 8.32 -4.52
CA MET A 124 0.17 8.52 -5.58
C MET A 124 0.51 10.01 -5.69
N ILE A 125 1.77 10.30 -5.98
CA ILE A 125 2.31 11.66 -6.01
C ILE A 125 2.68 12.01 -7.45
N GLY A 126 2.21 13.16 -7.95
CA GLY A 126 2.47 13.62 -9.31
C GLY A 126 1.61 12.93 -10.37
N LEU A 127 0.37 12.61 -10.03
CA LEU A 127 -0.64 12.13 -10.98
C LEU A 127 -0.97 13.20 -12.03
N PRO A 128 -1.35 12.81 -13.25
CA PRO A 128 -1.84 13.75 -14.24
C PRO A 128 -3.01 14.60 -13.70
N GLY A 129 -2.84 15.92 -13.73
CA GLY A 129 -3.83 16.87 -13.21
C GLY A 129 -3.86 17.06 -11.69
N GLN A 130 -2.98 16.39 -10.94
CA GLN A 130 -2.82 16.62 -9.51
C GLN A 130 -2.06 17.93 -9.25
N THR A 131 -2.54 18.74 -8.33
CA THR A 131 -1.94 20.00 -7.93
C THR A 131 -1.15 19.86 -6.62
N ILE A 132 -0.33 20.87 -6.30
CA ILE A 132 0.35 20.93 -4.98
C ILE A 132 -0.68 21.08 -3.85
N GLU A 133 -1.81 21.74 -4.10
CA GLU A 133 -2.91 21.85 -3.13
C GLU A 133 -3.55 20.49 -2.86
N ASP A 134 -3.73 19.64 -3.89
CA ASP A 134 -4.20 18.27 -3.71
C ASP A 134 -3.27 17.48 -2.79
N LEU A 135 -1.95 17.58 -3.00
CA LEU A 135 -0.95 16.92 -2.14
C LEU A 135 -0.98 17.44 -0.69
N ALA A 136 -1.20 18.74 -0.50
CA ALA A 136 -1.37 19.31 0.83
C ALA A 136 -2.64 18.77 1.51
N ASN A 137 -3.74 18.69 0.76
CA ASN A 137 -5.01 18.11 1.23
C ASN A 137 -4.88 16.61 1.53
N ASP A 138 -4.08 15.86 0.76
CA ASP A 138 -3.76 14.46 1.06
C ASP A 138 -3.09 14.31 2.44
N ILE A 139 -2.18 15.22 2.82
CA ILE A 139 -1.56 15.21 4.16
C ILE A 139 -2.58 15.54 5.25
N LEU A 140 -3.48 16.50 5.02
CA LEU A 140 -4.55 16.83 5.95
C LEU A 140 -5.52 15.66 6.11
N PHE A 141 -5.85 14.97 5.01
CA PHE A 141 -6.66 13.76 5.02
C PHE A 141 -6.03 12.65 5.88
N PHE A 142 -4.72 12.43 5.80
CA PHE A 142 -4.04 11.48 6.68
C PHE A 142 -4.17 11.85 8.16
N LYS A 143 -4.08 13.14 8.47
CA LYS A 143 -4.23 13.64 9.83
C LYS A 143 -5.64 13.45 10.36
N GLU A 144 -6.66 13.77 9.56
CA GLU A 144 -8.08 13.67 9.93
C GLU A 144 -8.51 12.21 10.11
N THR A 145 -8.08 11.33 9.22
CA THR A 145 -8.38 9.89 9.30
C THR A 145 -7.59 9.19 10.41
N GLY A 146 -6.56 9.82 10.96
CA GLY A 146 -5.78 9.28 12.09
C GLY A 146 -5.09 7.97 11.76
N VAL A 147 -4.50 7.87 10.56
CA VAL A 147 -3.83 6.66 10.09
C VAL A 147 -2.53 6.37 10.83
N HIS A 148 -2.18 5.10 10.92
CA HIS A 148 -0.97 4.62 11.61
C HIS A 148 0.19 4.37 10.64
N MET A 149 -0.10 4.17 9.35
CA MET A 149 0.89 3.94 8.31
C MET A 149 0.49 4.62 7.00
N ILE A 150 1.48 5.17 6.30
CA ILE A 150 1.30 5.83 5.01
C ILE A 150 2.21 5.18 3.98
N GLY A 151 1.60 4.63 2.93
CA GLY A 151 2.28 4.10 1.75
C GLY A 151 2.10 5.06 0.58
N MET A 152 2.94 6.07 0.46
CA MET A 152 2.90 7.03 -0.64
C MET A 152 4.17 6.96 -1.49
N GLY A 153 4.03 7.22 -2.76
CA GLY A 153 5.16 7.22 -3.69
C GLY A 153 4.86 7.94 -4.99
N PRO A 154 5.90 8.36 -5.71
CA PRO A 154 5.74 8.98 -7.00
C PRO A 154 4.99 8.07 -7.97
N PHE A 155 4.09 8.67 -8.77
CA PHE A 155 3.44 7.98 -9.86
C PHE A 155 4.47 7.66 -10.94
N ILE A 156 4.50 6.41 -11.37
CA ILE A 156 5.29 5.91 -12.49
C ILE A 156 4.31 5.24 -13.45
N PRO A 157 4.23 5.67 -14.70
CA PRO A 157 3.33 5.09 -15.67
C PRO A 157 3.69 3.63 -15.96
N HIS A 158 2.69 2.84 -16.29
CA HIS A 158 2.86 1.51 -16.85
C HIS A 158 2.27 1.52 -18.26
N HIS A 159 3.06 1.10 -19.24
CA HIS A 159 2.72 1.15 -20.68
C HIS A 159 1.39 0.48 -21.05
N GLN A 160 0.85 -0.40 -20.22
CA GLN A 160 -0.44 -1.07 -20.41
C GLN A 160 -1.62 -0.37 -19.72
N THR A 161 -1.42 0.84 -19.20
CA THR A 161 -2.50 1.58 -18.52
C THR A 161 -2.87 2.84 -19.32
N PRO A 162 -4.16 3.24 -19.32
CA PRO A 162 -4.60 4.46 -20.01
C PRO A 162 -3.87 5.73 -19.53
N LEU A 163 -3.39 5.74 -18.29
CA LEU A 163 -2.66 6.87 -17.72
C LEU A 163 -1.26 7.05 -18.32
N ALA A 164 -0.68 6.02 -18.92
CA ALA A 164 0.63 6.13 -19.58
C ALA A 164 0.63 7.17 -20.71
N ASP A 165 -0.47 7.22 -21.48
CA ASP A 165 -0.65 8.16 -22.58
C ASP A 165 -0.72 9.63 -22.10
N SER A 166 -1.03 9.85 -20.84
CA SER A 166 -1.13 11.20 -20.24
C SER A 166 0.23 11.82 -19.92
N ILE A 167 1.31 11.03 -19.89
CA ILE A 167 2.69 11.52 -19.66
C ILE A 167 3.64 10.87 -20.66
N PRO A 168 3.57 11.24 -21.94
CA PRO A 168 4.33 10.57 -23.02
C PRO A 168 5.85 10.73 -22.88
N GLU A 169 6.33 11.75 -22.13
CA GLU A 169 7.75 12.05 -21.92
C GLU A 169 8.14 11.93 -20.43
N PHE A 170 7.73 10.84 -19.79
CA PHE A 170 7.96 10.63 -18.34
C PHE A 170 9.43 10.82 -17.93
N ASP A 171 10.38 10.40 -18.76
CA ASP A 171 11.81 10.55 -18.46
C ASP A 171 12.24 12.02 -18.24
N LYS A 172 11.56 12.98 -18.88
CA LYS A 172 11.83 14.41 -18.66
C LYS A 172 11.36 14.95 -17.32
N VAL A 173 10.42 14.28 -16.67
CA VAL A 173 9.85 14.69 -15.38
C VAL A 173 10.27 13.79 -14.21
N LYS A 174 11.09 12.77 -14.48
CA LYS A 174 11.51 11.75 -13.50
C LYS A 174 12.16 12.37 -12.26
N ASP A 175 13.09 13.32 -12.45
CA ASP A 175 13.78 13.97 -11.33
C ASP A 175 12.81 14.83 -10.51
N TYR A 176 11.90 15.53 -11.17
CA TYR A 176 10.84 16.29 -10.49
C TYR A 176 9.92 15.37 -9.68
N GLN A 177 9.53 14.21 -10.22
CA GLN A 177 8.72 13.23 -9.51
C GLN A 177 9.43 12.69 -8.27
N LEU A 178 10.73 12.43 -8.37
CA LEU A 178 11.54 12.02 -7.21
C LEU A 178 11.56 13.11 -6.15
N GLU A 179 11.88 14.35 -6.54
CA GLU A 179 11.95 15.49 -5.63
C GLU A 179 10.60 15.74 -4.94
N LEU A 180 9.51 15.68 -5.69
CA LEU A 180 8.16 15.86 -5.17
C LEU A 180 7.80 14.76 -4.16
N GLY A 181 8.16 13.49 -4.46
CA GLY A 181 7.99 12.36 -3.55
C GLY A 181 8.75 12.55 -2.23
N LEU A 182 10.01 13.01 -2.30
CA LEU A 182 10.82 13.26 -1.10
C LEU A 182 10.26 14.45 -0.28
N LYS A 183 9.82 15.52 -0.93
CA LYS A 183 9.16 16.67 -0.26
C LYS A 183 7.88 16.23 0.45
N MET A 184 7.06 15.39 -0.22
CA MET A 184 5.83 14.88 0.36
C MET A 184 6.10 14.05 1.63
N ILE A 185 7.14 13.19 1.63
CA ILE A 185 7.57 12.43 2.81
C ILE A 185 7.99 13.40 3.93
N ALA A 186 8.83 14.38 3.63
CA ALA A 186 9.36 15.31 4.62
C ALA A 186 8.25 16.15 5.28
N VAL A 187 7.34 16.73 4.48
CA VAL A 187 6.21 17.52 5.00
C VAL A 187 5.25 16.63 5.82
N THR A 188 4.96 15.42 5.34
CA THR A 188 4.14 14.48 6.09
C THR A 188 4.76 14.14 7.44
N ARG A 189 6.08 13.93 7.52
CA ARG A 189 6.79 13.69 8.78
C ARG A 189 6.70 14.87 9.74
N LEU A 190 6.81 16.08 9.24
CA LEU A 190 6.71 17.30 10.06
C LEU A 190 5.29 17.47 10.64
N VAL A 191 4.26 17.17 9.84
CA VAL A 191 2.85 17.31 10.25
C VAL A 191 2.39 16.17 11.15
N LEU A 192 2.82 14.93 10.85
CA LEU A 192 2.33 13.69 11.46
C LEU A 192 3.42 12.94 12.26
N LYS A 193 4.20 13.61 12.99
CA LYS A 193 5.41 13.21 13.74
C LYS A 193 5.62 11.70 13.99
N ASN A 194 4.60 10.97 14.43
CA ASN A 194 4.70 9.59 14.92
C ASN A 194 4.08 8.54 13.97
N VAL A 195 3.70 8.91 12.74
CA VAL A 195 3.15 7.96 11.76
C VAL A 195 4.26 7.12 11.12
N ASN A 196 3.96 5.88 10.77
CA ASN A 196 4.86 5.09 9.95
C ASN A 196 4.75 5.50 8.47
N ILE A 197 5.87 5.85 7.85
CA ILE A 197 5.95 6.25 6.44
C ILE A 197 6.86 5.27 5.71
N ALA A 198 6.31 4.62 4.67
CA ALA A 198 7.07 3.69 3.86
C ALA A 198 7.97 4.41 2.84
N SER A 199 9.25 4.05 2.79
CA SER A 199 10.12 4.35 1.66
C SER A 199 9.85 3.32 0.57
N THR A 200 9.10 3.73 -0.47
CA THR A 200 8.52 2.81 -1.45
C THR A 200 9.50 2.40 -2.56
N THR A 201 9.19 1.29 -3.23
CA THR A 201 9.93 0.85 -4.42
C THR A 201 9.84 1.83 -5.58
N ALA A 202 8.80 2.66 -5.64
CA ALA A 202 8.67 3.70 -6.65
C ALA A 202 9.82 4.72 -6.59
N LEU A 203 10.29 5.09 -5.39
CA LEU A 203 11.47 5.94 -5.23
C LEU A 203 12.72 5.27 -5.81
N GLN A 204 12.89 3.96 -5.57
CA GLN A 204 14.02 3.19 -6.09
C GLN A 204 13.97 3.04 -7.62
N ALA A 205 12.78 2.96 -8.21
CA ALA A 205 12.64 2.92 -9.66
C ALA A 205 13.03 4.24 -10.34
N LEU A 206 12.91 5.37 -9.60
CA LEU A 206 13.35 6.68 -10.08
C LEU A 206 14.84 6.96 -9.84
N SER A 207 15.42 6.40 -8.79
CA SER A 207 16.85 6.56 -8.44
C SER A 207 17.34 5.32 -7.71
N GLU A 208 18.55 4.85 -8.03
CA GLU A 208 19.15 3.68 -7.38
C GLU A 208 19.20 3.82 -5.85
N THR A 209 19.42 5.03 -5.34
CA THR A 209 19.43 5.36 -3.90
C THR A 209 18.10 5.95 -3.40
N GLY A 210 17.02 5.79 -4.18
CA GLY A 210 15.73 6.42 -3.88
C GLY A 210 15.14 6.04 -2.53
N ARG A 211 15.33 4.79 -2.08
CA ARG A 211 14.86 4.35 -0.75
C ARG A 211 15.65 5.01 0.39
N GLU A 212 16.95 5.13 0.25
CA GLU A 212 17.82 5.79 1.23
C GLU A 212 17.48 7.28 1.32
N LEU A 213 17.22 7.92 0.17
CA LEU A 213 16.75 9.30 0.12
C LEU A 213 15.40 9.44 0.82
N GLY A 214 14.47 8.50 0.62
CA GLY A 214 13.19 8.47 1.32
C GLY A 214 13.35 8.35 2.84
N LEU A 215 14.26 7.50 3.32
CA LEU A 215 14.57 7.41 4.75
C LEU A 215 15.15 8.71 5.28
N LYS A 216 16.09 9.34 4.58
CA LYS A 216 16.65 10.65 4.95
C LYS A 216 15.61 11.76 4.95
N ALA A 217 14.60 11.69 4.07
CA ALA A 217 13.49 12.62 4.02
C ALA A 217 12.47 12.46 5.17
N GLY A 218 12.52 11.34 5.92
CA GLY A 218 11.65 11.13 7.08
C GLY A 218 10.81 9.85 7.04
N ALA A 219 10.93 9.00 6.03
CA ALA A 219 10.38 7.65 6.06
C ALA A 219 11.09 6.81 7.14
N ASN A 220 10.42 5.79 7.67
CA ASN A 220 10.96 4.92 8.71
C ASN A 220 10.63 3.43 8.50
N ILE A 221 9.98 3.09 7.40
CA ILE A 221 9.63 1.72 7.04
C ILE A 221 10.19 1.38 5.67
N ILE A 222 10.82 0.20 5.56
CA ILE A 222 11.14 -0.45 4.27
C ILE A 222 10.36 -1.76 4.21
N MET A 223 9.76 -2.02 3.06
CA MET A 223 9.03 -3.26 2.79
C MET A 223 9.73 -4.01 1.65
N PRO A 224 10.67 -4.92 1.94
CA PRO A 224 11.28 -5.74 0.91
C PRO A 224 10.26 -6.73 0.34
N ASN A 225 10.35 -7.00 -0.96
CA ASN A 225 9.54 -8.02 -1.59
C ASN A 225 10.18 -9.40 -1.36
N ILE A 226 9.53 -10.22 -0.53
CA ILE A 226 9.95 -11.59 -0.21
C ILE A 226 9.23 -12.66 -1.03
N THR A 227 8.31 -12.28 -1.95
CA THR A 227 7.70 -13.20 -2.90
C THR A 227 8.76 -13.83 -3.79
N GLU A 228 8.68 -15.13 -4.04
CA GLU A 228 9.59 -15.84 -4.91
C GLU A 228 9.76 -15.17 -6.29
N THR A 229 10.97 -15.15 -6.81
CA THR A 229 11.32 -14.46 -8.06
C THR A 229 10.51 -14.92 -9.26
N LYS A 230 10.10 -16.21 -9.29
CA LYS A 230 9.26 -16.77 -10.37
C LYS A 230 7.91 -16.02 -10.53
N TYR A 231 7.39 -15.42 -9.44
CA TYR A 231 6.12 -14.68 -9.43
C TYR A 231 6.29 -13.17 -9.67
N ARG A 232 7.49 -12.62 -9.45
CA ARG A 232 7.73 -11.16 -9.53
C ARG A 232 7.40 -10.59 -10.90
N LYS A 233 7.65 -11.34 -11.99
CA LYS A 233 7.30 -10.92 -13.36
C LYS A 233 5.79 -10.73 -13.57
N GLY A 234 4.95 -11.42 -12.81
CA GLY A 234 3.49 -11.28 -12.86
C GLY A 234 2.94 -10.12 -12.02
N TYR A 235 3.80 -9.39 -11.31
CA TYR A 235 3.43 -8.28 -10.44
C TYR A 235 4.23 -7.01 -10.74
N GLN A 236 4.31 -6.68 -12.01
CA GLN A 236 4.86 -5.39 -12.45
C GLN A 236 3.71 -4.39 -12.54
N ILE A 237 3.55 -3.54 -11.53
CA ILE A 237 2.50 -2.52 -11.46
C ILE A 237 2.93 -1.18 -12.08
N TYR A 238 4.19 -1.04 -12.46
CA TYR A 238 4.78 0.06 -13.21
C TYR A 238 6.07 -0.41 -13.90
N ASP A 239 6.50 0.33 -14.91
CA ASP A 239 7.71 0.00 -15.68
C ASP A 239 8.97 0.12 -14.80
N ASN A 240 9.94 -0.76 -15.04
CA ASN A 240 11.21 -0.84 -14.30
C ASN A 240 11.07 -1.05 -12.76
N LYS A 241 10.00 -1.69 -12.30
CA LYS A 241 9.87 -2.07 -10.90
C LYS A 241 11.02 -3.01 -10.48
N PRO A 242 11.83 -2.66 -9.46
CA PRO A 242 12.96 -3.46 -8.99
C PRO A 242 12.52 -4.76 -8.28
#